data_0b16af2d4c8f57cd7aa435ac55ccab67
#
_entry.id   0b16af2d4c8f57cd7aa435ac55ccab67
#
_cell.length_a   1.000
_cell.length_b   1.000
_cell.length_c   1.000
_cell.angle_alpha   90.00
_cell.angle_beta   90.00
_cell.angle_gamma   90.00
#
_symmetry.space_group_name_H-M   'P 1'
#
loop_
_entity.id
_entity.type
_entity.pdbx_description
1 polymer ?
#
loop_
_entity_poly.entity_id
_entity_poly.type
_entity_poly.pdbx_seq_one_letter_code
_entity_poly.pdbx_strand_id
1 'polypeptide(L)'
;MTRSRSAVAAVTVCLTLVTAAVLGSLLAAEGQTPKRGGVLQSVLIEDPPGLLVHESATVSNVWPMSPCYSNLVFFHPQKPLESADTVIPELAEKWSWQDNYRNLVFFLRKNVRWHDGKPFTSRDVKYTFDVAREAPDAPAKFRLSARKDWWANVEAVEAPEPHTVVFRLKRPQPSLLLMLASGYSPVYPAHVPLGELRQKCVGTGPFKFKEWQRGQSVELERNPDYFIPERPYLDGIKYTVISERGTRLAALQAGRLDAFVPLEMTKAMADAAKKSAPNLVISEVGQNGSDNVILNVKRAPFDNPAVRRAVSLAMDRQGYVQSVRHGGAVVGVGLMPKPLGIWGLSDPELRTLPGYRGSAVDKVEAKRLLASAGFGPGGKPVKVELSTRTLSIYLDVASFVADQLHQIGIEATVKQMDSAAWFPALARRDYQIGGNLTAGGFDDPDAYFFENYKCGSSRNYSDYCNEEVDRLIDQQSQELDRAKRLKLVLEIQRRLEADVARPMLGWRKEYFAHYPHVKNLVPHNALYNYGRMQDVWLDR
;
A
#
# COMPACT_ATOMS: atom_id res chain seq x y z
N MET A 1 -40.51 -0.78 64.82
CA MET A 1 -39.38 0.09 64.43
C MET A 1 -38.08 -0.68 64.17
N THR A 2 -38.10 -1.81 63.44
CA THR A 2 -36.94 -2.70 63.23
C THR A 2 -36.68 -3.15 61.79
N ARG A 3 -37.31 -2.51 60.78
CA ARG A 3 -37.11 -2.86 59.34
C ARG A 3 -36.28 -1.84 58.54
N SER A 4 -35.84 -0.72 59.14
CA SER A 4 -35.15 0.37 58.40
C SER A 4 -33.60 0.29 58.47
N ARG A 5 -33.01 -0.49 59.38
CA ARG A 5 -31.52 -0.55 59.51
C ARG A 5 -30.84 -1.58 58.60
N SER A 6 -31.55 -2.60 58.13
CA SER A 6 -30.99 -3.67 57.26
C SER A 6 -30.86 -3.24 55.79
N ALA A 7 -31.71 -2.33 55.34
CA ALA A 7 -31.66 -1.86 53.92
C ALA A 7 -30.50 -0.89 53.67
N VAL A 8 -30.13 -0.08 54.63
CA VAL A 8 -29.00 0.90 54.49
C VAL A 8 -27.65 0.19 54.48
N ALA A 9 -27.49 -0.88 55.28
CA ALA A 9 -26.24 -1.66 55.31
C ALA A 9 -25.98 -2.41 53.99
N ALA A 10 -27.03 -2.94 53.36
CA ALA A 10 -26.93 -3.68 52.06
C ALA A 10 -26.59 -2.74 50.88
N VAL A 11 -27.11 -1.51 50.86
CA VAL A 11 -26.82 -0.52 49.80
C VAL A 11 -25.37 0.01 49.93
N THR A 12 -24.88 0.18 51.17
CA THR A 12 -23.49 0.68 51.38
C THR A 12 -22.46 -0.38 51.00
N VAL A 13 -22.71 -1.67 51.24
CA VAL A 13 -21.80 -2.76 50.87
C VAL A 13 -21.81 -2.98 49.34
N CYS A 14 -22.93 -2.85 48.66
CA CYS A 14 -22.98 -2.91 47.21
C CYS A 14 -22.27 -1.73 46.55
N LEU A 15 -22.39 -0.50 47.06
CA LEU A 15 -21.69 0.66 46.54
C LEU A 15 -20.14 0.57 46.70
N THR A 16 -19.69 0.03 47.83
CA THR A 16 -18.23 -0.15 48.03
C THR A 16 -17.64 -1.28 47.18
N LEU A 17 -18.38 -2.34 46.89
CA LEU A 17 -17.95 -3.40 45.97
C LEU A 17 -17.93 -2.96 44.51
N VAL A 18 -18.87 -2.11 44.06
CA VAL A 18 -18.88 -1.57 42.71
C VAL A 18 -17.77 -0.54 42.51
N THR A 19 -17.48 0.30 43.51
CA THR A 19 -16.36 1.26 43.43
C THR A 19 -14.99 0.54 43.49
N ALA A 20 -14.83 -0.54 44.22
CA ALA A 20 -13.62 -1.33 44.22
C ALA A 20 -13.40 -2.10 42.92
N ALA A 21 -14.47 -2.59 42.27
CA ALA A 21 -14.40 -3.24 40.96
C ALA A 21 -14.10 -2.23 39.82
N VAL A 22 -14.61 -1.00 39.91
CA VAL A 22 -14.31 0.07 38.93
C VAL A 22 -12.89 0.62 39.14
N LEU A 23 -12.40 0.78 40.37
CA LEU A 23 -11.00 1.13 40.63
C LEU A 23 -10.04 -0.02 40.24
N GLY A 24 -10.40 -1.27 40.43
CA GLY A 24 -9.61 -2.43 40.01
C GLY A 24 -9.52 -2.55 38.46
N SER A 25 -10.55 -2.17 37.74
CA SER A 25 -10.51 -2.16 36.27
C SER A 25 -9.77 -0.93 35.67
N LEU A 26 -9.64 0.15 36.43
CA LEU A 26 -8.84 1.32 36.05
C LEU A 26 -7.33 1.13 36.29
N LEU A 27 -6.94 0.21 37.19
CA LEU A 27 -5.54 -0.14 37.43
C LEU A 27 -4.99 -1.24 36.51
N ALA A 28 -5.84 -1.88 35.70
CA ALA A 28 -5.42 -2.96 34.76
C ALA A 28 -4.95 -2.45 33.39
N ALA A 29 -4.83 -1.15 33.19
CA ALA A 29 -4.27 -0.55 31.97
C ALA A 29 -2.91 0.11 32.23
N GLU A 30 -2.05 -0.49 33.10
CA GLU A 30 -0.63 -0.17 33.08
C GLU A 30 -0.05 -0.71 31.78
N GLY A 31 0.14 0.18 30.81
CA GLY A 31 0.84 -0.14 29.56
C GLY A 31 2.22 -0.70 29.91
N GLN A 32 2.54 -1.91 29.44
CA GLN A 32 3.84 -2.52 29.67
C GLN A 32 4.95 -1.54 29.29
N THR A 33 5.88 -1.31 30.19
CA THR A 33 7.05 -0.46 29.90
C THR A 33 7.89 -1.11 28.80
N PRO A 34 8.16 -0.41 27.69
CA PRO A 34 8.94 -0.98 26.59
C PRO A 34 10.33 -1.40 27.05
N LYS A 35 10.73 -2.63 26.72
CA LYS A 35 12.08 -3.14 26.94
C LYS A 35 13.00 -2.74 25.80
N ARG A 36 14.27 -2.49 26.12
CA ARG A 36 15.32 -2.26 25.12
C ARG A 36 16.05 -3.57 24.84
N GLY A 37 16.44 -3.75 23.58
CA GLY A 37 17.25 -4.88 23.15
C GLY A 37 16.55 -5.84 22.21
N GLY A 38 17.31 -6.83 21.73
CA GLY A 38 16.88 -7.87 20.83
C GLY A 38 16.81 -7.48 19.35
N VAL A 39 16.92 -8.49 18.50
CA VAL A 39 16.83 -8.36 17.04
C VAL A 39 15.51 -8.98 16.56
N LEU A 40 14.67 -8.19 15.90
CA LEU A 40 13.41 -8.66 15.32
C LEU A 40 13.72 -9.57 14.12
N GLN A 41 13.24 -10.81 14.14
CA GLN A 41 13.34 -11.74 13.03
C GLN A 41 12.11 -11.62 12.13
N SER A 42 12.29 -11.10 10.93
CA SER A 42 11.23 -10.92 9.94
C SER A 42 11.61 -11.59 8.62
N VAL A 43 10.78 -11.44 7.59
CA VAL A 43 10.96 -12.17 6.32
C VAL A 43 10.69 -11.27 5.12
N LEU A 44 11.36 -11.53 4.00
CA LEU A 44 11.08 -10.99 2.67
C LEU A 44 10.61 -12.11 1.74
N ILE A 45 9.72 -11.77 0.81
CA ILE A 45 9.19 -12.72 -0.18
C ILE A 45 10.12 -12.90 -1.39
N GLU A 46 10.98 -11.95 -1.63
CA GLU A 46 12.01 -11.94 -2.69
C GLU A 46 13.16 -11.02 -2.27
N ASP A 47 14.30 -11.15 -2.92
CA ASP A 47 15.42 -10.24 -2.75
C ASP A 47 15.04 -8.83 -3.25
N PRO A 48 15.37 -7.74 -2.53
CA PRO A 48 15.10 -6.39 -3.00
C PRO A 48 15.77 -6.12 -4.37
N PRO A 49 15.06 -5.54 -5.35
CA PRO A 49 15.66 -5.19 -6.64
C PRO A 49 16.70 -4.06 -6.54
N GLY A 50 16.74 -3.36 -5.43
CA GLY A 50 17.63 -2.28 -5.06
C GLY A 50 17.18 -1.65 -3.76
N LEU A 51 17.93 -0.68 -3.20
CA LEU A 51 17.62 -0.07 -1.92
C LEU A 51 17.02 1.34 -2.02
N LEU A 52 16.88 1.89 -3.25
CA LEU A 52 16.22 3.18 -3.50
C LEU A 52 14.70 3.01 -3.62
N VAL A 53 13.96 3.55 -2.67
CA VAL A 53 12.49 3.44 -2.61
C VAL A 53 11.81 4.15 -3.78
N HIS A 54 12.27 5.34 -4.16
CA HIS A 54 11.71 6.08 -5.30
C HIS A 54 11.86 5.37 -6.66
N GLU A 55 12.86 4.48 -6.79
CA GLU A 55 13.05 3.68 -8.00
C GLU A 55 12.20 2.39 -8.01
N SER A 56 11.45 2.11 -6.93
CA SER A 56 10.78 0.84 -6.75
C SER A 56 9.26 0.98 -6.63
N ALA A 57 8.56 -0.07 -7.07
CA ALA A 57 7.12 -0.20 -6.90
C ALA A 57 6.75 -1.43 -6.05
N THR A 58 7.72 -2.09 -5.41
CA THR A 58 7.51 -3.33 -4.67
C THR A 58 7.73 -3.18 -3.16
N VAL A 59 6.93 -3.93 -2.39
CA VAL A 59 7.07 -4.04 -0.93
C VAL A 59 8.42 -4.62 -0.54
N SER A 60 8.99 -5.49 -1.35
CA SER A 60 10.29 -6.13 -1.11
C SER A 60 11.45 -5.12 -1.01
N ASN A 61 11.26 -3.91 -1.54
CA ASN A 61 12.18 -2.79 -1.35
C ASN A 61 11.74 -1.90 -0.17
N VAL A 62 10.47 -1.46 -0.16
CA VAL A 62 9.98 -0.46 0.81
C VAL A 62 10.01 -1.00 2.24
N TRP A 63 9.59 -2.26 2.43
CA TRP A 63 9.51 -2.89 3.73
C TRP A 63 10.84 -2.92 4.49
N PRO A 64 11.96 -3.43 3.95
CA PRO A 64 13.23 -3.43 4.65
C PRO A 64 13.90 -2.06 4.70
N MET A 65 13.56 -1.10 3.83
CA MET A 65 14.20 0.21 3.79
C MET A 65 13.46 1.28 4.58
N SER A 66 12.18 1.09 4.89
CA SER A 66 11.41 2.03 5.72
C SER A 66 12.05 2.34 7.06
N PRO A 67 12.65 1.38 7.81
CA PRO A 67 13.31 1.68 9.07
C PRO A 67 14.61 2.49 8.93
N CYS A 68 15.19 2.50 7.72
CA CYS A 68 16.46 3.20 7.46
C CYS A 68 16.26 4.68 7.08
N TYR A 69 15.18 4.98 6.36
CA TYR A 69 14.90 6.34 5.89
C TYR A 69 13.87 7.06 6.77
N SER A 70 13.71 8.36 6.56
CA SER A 70 12.62 9.17 7.12
C SER A 70 11.98 10.04 6.04
N ASN A 71 10.73 10.45 6.30
CA ASN A 71 9.96 11.39 5.48
C ASN A 71 9.88 12.76 6.14
N LEU A 72 9.32 13.77 5.47
CA LEU A 72 9.01 15.06 6.11
C LEU A 72 7.94 14.91 7.20
N VAL A 73 6.91 14.17 6.89
CA VAL A 73 5.78 13.79 7.76
C VAL A 73 5.52 12.31 7.56
N PHE A 74 4.83 11.68 8.50
CA PHE A 74 4.57 10.26 8.44
C PHE A 74 3.17 9.94 8.98
N PHE A 75 2.60 8.79 8.64
CA PHE A 75 1.37 8.33 9.27
C PHE A 75 1.67 7.73 10.64
N HIS A 76 0.80 7.97 11.60
CA HIS A 76 1.00 7.53 12.98
C HIS A 76 1.13 6.00 13.07
N PRO A 77 2.28 5.45 13.52
CA PRO A 77 2.58 4.02 13.42
C PRO A 77 1.69 3.10 14.27
N GLN A 78 0.93 3.69 15.21
CA GLN A 78 -0.02 2.95 16.07
C GLN A 78 -1.48 3.11 15.64
N LYS A 79 -1.76 3.73 14.48
CA LYS A 79 -3.11 3.91 13.94
C LYS A 79 -3.23 3.18 12.59
N PRO A 80 -4.10 2.18 12.46
CA PRO A 80 -4.21 1.36 11.24
C PRO A 80 -4.63 2.14 9.98
N LEU A 81 -5.42 3.21 10.14
CA LEU A 81 -5.92 4.02 9.02
C LEU A 81 -4.95 5.16 8.69
N GLU A 82 -4.54 5.22 7.43
CA GLU A 82 -3.77 6.34 6.89
C GLU A 82 -4.71 7.37 6.26
N SER A 83 -4.89 8.46 6.97
CA SER A 83 -5.71 9.61 6.57
C SER A 83 -5.04 10.92 6.96
N ALA A 84 -5.60 12.05 6.55
CA ALA A 84 -5.09 13.36 6.94
C ALA A 84 -5.01 13.54 8.47
N ASP A 85 -5.94 12.92 9.21
CA ASP A 85 -6.03 13.01 10.68
C ASP A 85 -4.96 12.17 11.41
N THR A 86 -4.24 11.31 10.68
CA THR A 86 -3.20 10.46 11.25
C THR A 86 -1.79 10.87 10.84
N VAL A 87 -1.64 11.92 10.05
CA VAL A 87 -0.33 12.48 9.69
C VAL A 87 0.31 13.12 10.90
N ILE A 88 1.56 12.75 11.18
CA ILE A 88 2.36 13.27 12.29
C ILE A 88 3.70 13.85 11.79
N PRO A 89 4.34 14.75 12.55
CA PRO A 89 5.69 15.23 12.29
C PRO A 89 6.73 14.10 12.26
N GLU A 90 7.68 14.16 11.29
CA GLU A 90 8.88 13.30 11.29
C GLU A 90 10.13 14.17 11.12
N LEU A 91 10.67 14.40 9.91
CA LEU A 91 11.80 15.33 9.69
C LEU A 91 11.36 16.79 9.82
N ALA A 92 10.11 17.10 9.53
CA ALA A 92 9.53 18.39 9.84
C ALA A 92 8.89 18.36 11.24
N GLU A 93 9.04 19.44 12.01
CA GLU A 93 8.37 19.65 13.31
C GLU A 93 6.93 20.12 13.13
N LYS A 94 6.68 20.88 12.08
CA LYS A 94 5.37 21.44 11.72
C LYS A 94 5.32 21.81 10.25
N TRP A 95 4.11 22.01 9.76
CA TRP A 95 3.84 22.51 8.41
C TRP A 95 2.65 23.46 8.41
N SER A 96 2.52 24.22 7.32
CA SER A 96 1.37 25.09 7.09
C SER A 96 1.05 25.18 5.60
N TRP A 97 -0.24 25.21 5.27
CA TRP A 97 -0.72 25.54 3.96
C TRP A 97 -0.87 27.06 3.82
N GLN A 98 -0.43 27.62 2.69
CA GLN A 98 -0.54 29.01 2.32
C GLN A 98 -1.09 29.14 0.91
N ASP A 99 -1.47 30.36 0.52
CA ASP A 99 -1.93 30.69 -0.83
C ASP A 99 -3.02 29.70 -1.32
N ASN A 100 -4.07 29.54 -0.55
CA ASN A 100 -5.20 28.65 -0.86
C ASN A 100 -4.75 27.24 -1.31
N TYR A 101 -3.95 26.57 -0.48
CA TYR A 101 -3.40 25.22 -0.72
C TYR A 101 -2.47 25.10 -1.94
N ARG A 102 -1.86 26.20 -2.41
CA ARG A 102 -0.83 26.16 -3.44
C ARG A 102 0.60 26.15 -2.90
N ASN A 103 0.81 26.55 -1.65
CA ASN A 103 2.11 26.50 -1.01
C ASN A 103 2.03 25.65 0.25
N LEU A 104 2.82 24.59 0.32
CA LEU A 104 3.00 23.77 1.52
C LEU A 104 4.38 24.04 2.11
N VAL A 105 4.40 24.69 3.27
CA VAL A 105 5.62 25.11 3.97
C VAL A 105 5.93 24.12 5.09
N PHE A 106 7.14 23.59 5.14
CA PHE A 106 7.65 22.75 6.22
C PHE A 106 8.75 23.44 7.01
N PHE A 107 8.71 23.31 8.33
CA PHE A 107 9.75 23.73 9.26
C PHE A 107 10.47 22.48 9.77
N LEU A 108 11.74 22.33 9.41
CA LEU A 108 12.52 21.12 9.66
C LEU A 108 13.15 21.10 11.05
N ARG A 109 13.32 19.91 11.60
CA ARG A 109 14.10 19.69 12.84
C ARG A 109 15.56 20.10 12.64
N LYS A 110 16.16 20.69 13.65
CA LYS A 110 17.55 21.15 13.65
C LYS A 110 18.54 20.11 14.15
N ASN A 111 18.07 19.09 14.86
CA ASN A 111 18.87 18.06 15.51
C ASN A 111 19.00 16.75 14.72
N VAL A 112 18.65 16.73 13.44
CA VAL A 112 18.71 15.53 12.61
C VAL A 112 20.06 15.39 11.94
N ARG A 113 20.63 14.19 11.99
CA ARG A 113 21.85 13.80 11.28
C ARG A 113 21.60 12.59 10.41
N TRP A 114 22.25 12.55 9.28
CA TRP A 114 22.36 11.35 8.44
C TRP A 114 23.15 10.25 9.18
N HIS A 115 22.98 9.02 8.79
CA HIS A 115 23.68 7.88 9.40
C HIS A 115 25.21 7.98 9.31
N ASP A 116 25.74 8.78 8.39
CA ASP A 116 27.17 9.11 8.25
C ASP A 116 27.61 10.33 9.10
N GLY A 117 26.71 10.86 9.94
CA GLY A 117 26.97 11.96 10.87
C GLY A 117 26.80 13.36 10.31
N LYS A 118 26.59 13.54 9.00
CA LYS A 118 26.38 14.86 8.40
C LYS A 118 25.01 15.44 8.78
N PRO A 119 24.87 16.79 8.86
CA PRO A 119 23.59 17.41 9.20
C PRO A 119 22.58 17.26 8.05
N PHE A 120 21.33 17.03 8.41
CA PHE A 120 20.19 17.09 7.51
C PHE A 120 19.73 18.54 7.35
N THR A 121 19.41 18.96 6.13
CA THR A 121 18.94 20.31 5.80
C THR A 121 17.86 20.32 4.72
N SER A 122 17.28 21.50 4.47
CA SER A 122 16.32 21.74 3.39
C SER A 122 16.89 21.43 1.98
N ARG A 123 18.20 21.46 1.80
CA ARG A 123 18.86 21.09 0.54
C ARG A 123 18.66 19.63 0.18
N ASP A 124 18.62 18.75 1.18
CA ASP A 124 18.38 17.30 0.98
C ASP A 124 16.95 17.05 0.52
N VAL A 125 15.99 17.78 1.07
CA VAL A 125 14.59 17.72 0.65
C VAL A 125 14.42 18.21 -0.78
N LYS A 126 14.99 19.40 -1.09
CA LYS A 126 14.97 19.95 -2.45
C LYS A 126 15.62 18.98 -3.44
N TYR A 127 16.82 18.46 -3.13
CA TYR A 127 17.50 17.46 -3.94
C TYR A 127 16.58 16.27 -4.24
N THR A 128 16.00 15.67 -3.20
CA THR A 128 15.19 14.47 -3.34
C THR A 128 13.99 14.69 -4.26
N PHE A 129 13.22 15.76 -4.02
CA PHE A 129 11.98 15.98 -4.74
C PHE A 129 12.18 16.63 -6.11
N ASP A 130 13.30 17.33 -6.36
CA ASP A 130 13.68 17.75 -7.71
C ASP A 130 14.04 16.52 -8.57
N VAL A 131 14.74 15.55 -8.01
CA VAL A 131 15.02 14.27 -8.70
C VAL A 131 13.71 13.47 -8.90
N ALA A 132 12.85 13.39 -7.88
CA ALA A 132 11.63 12.59 -7.94
C ALA A 132 10.61 13.12 -8.97
N ARG A 133 10.47 14.45 -9.09
CA ARG A 133 9.59 15.11 -10.08
C ARG A 133 10.23 15.29 -11.46
N GLU A 134 11.47 14.84 -11.64
CA GLU A 134 12.24 15.00 -12.87
C GLU A 134 12.37 16.50 -13.27
N ALA A 135 12.72 17.38 -12.29
CA ALA A 135 12.93 18.80 -12.55
C ALA A 135 13.97 19.01 -13.66
N PRO A 136 13.83 20.03 -14.54
CA PRO A 136 14.78 20.28 -15.62
C PRO A 136 16.23 20.49 -15.15
N ASP A 137 16.38 21.05 -13.95
CA ASP A 137 17.65 21.37 -13.28
C ASP A 137 18.01 20.36 -12.18
N ALA A 138 17.35 19.20 -12.14
CA ALA A 138 17.64 18.17 -11.14
C ALA A 138 19.09 17.70 -11.21
N PRO A 139 19.82 17.67 -10.07
CA PRO A 139 21.25 17.36 -10.06
C PRO A 139 21.56 15.88 -10.31
N ALA A 140 20.54 15.02 -10.32
CA ALA A 140 20.64 13.58 -10.56
C ALA A 140 19.35 13.07 -11.20
N LYS A 141 19.35 11.78 -11.60
CA LYS A 141 18.19 11.13 -12.19
C LYS A 141 18.03 9.72 -11.66
N PHE A 142 16.79 9.35 -11.29
CA PHE A 142 16.46 7.96 -11.02
C PHE A 142 16.48 7.14 -12.33
N ARG A 143 16.81 5.85 -12.21
CA ARG A 143 16.70 4.91 -13.35
C ARG A 143 15.26 4.73 -13.79
N LEU A 144 14.36 4.75 -12.81
CA LEU A 144 12.91 4.72 -12.97
C LEU A 144 12.30 5.57 -11.85
N SER A 145 11.58 6.61 -12.19
CA SER A 145 10.82 7.39 -11.22
C SER A 145 9.42 6.80 -11.11
N ALA A 146 9.28 5.77 -10.26
CA ALA A 146 8.08 4.92 -10.22
C ALA A 146 6.79 5.69 -9.87
N ARG A 147 6.91 6.87 -9.23
CA ARG A 147 5.77 7.72 -8.82
C ARG A 147 5.93 9.17 -9.21
N LYS A 148 6.60 9.45 -10.33
CA LYS A 148 6.78 10.83 -10.80
C LYS A 148 5.45 11.59 -10.95
N ASP A 149 4.40 10.87 -11.31
CA ASP A 149 3.07 11.46 -11.55
C ASP A 149 2.44 12.05 -10.28
N TRP A 150 2.84 11.60 -9.09
CA TRP A 150 2.45 12.24 -7.81
C TRP A 150 2.96 13.67 -7.69
N TRP A 151 4.10 13.95 -8.31
CA TRP A 151 4.80 15.24 -8.23
C TRP A 151 4.49 16.14 -9.42
N ALA A 152 3.65 15.73 -10.36
CA ALA A 152 3.37 16.46 -11.60
C ALA A 152 2.76 17.87 -11.35
N ASN A 153 2.05 18.05 -10.23
CA ASN A 153 1.50 19.33 -9.80
C ASN A 153 2.50 20.21 -9.01
N VAL A 154 3.66 19.66 -8.60
CA VAL A 154 4.72 20.42 -7.91
C VAL A 154 5.47 21.25 -8.95
N GLU A 155 5.31 22.56 -8.89
CA GLU A 155 6.00 23.52 -9.76
C GLU A 155 7.47 23.70 -9.34
N ALA A 156 7.70 23.87 -8.04
CA ALA A 156 9.02 24.05 -7.47
C ALA A 156 9.12 23.49 -6.05
N VAL A 157 10.33 23.07 -5.66
CA VAL A 157 10.70 22.83 -4.27
C VAL A 157 11.79 23.82 -3.90
N GLU A 158 11.51 24.71 -2.96
CA GLU A 158 12.41 25.77 -2.55
C GLU A 158 13.00 25.47 -1.17
N ALA A 159 14.25 25.87 -0.99
CA ALA A 159 15.00 25.76 0.26
C ALA A 159 15.54 27.16 0.65
N PRO A 160 14.65 28.10 1.07
CA PRO A 160 15.06 29.47 1.33
C PRO A 160 16.01 29.60 2.51
N GLU A 161 15.90 28.69 3.48
CA GLU A 161 16.74 28.61 4.67
C GLU A 161 17.11 27.14 4.98
N PRO A 162 18.15 26.89 5.78
CA PRO A 162 18.59 25.51 6.08
C PRO A 162 17.52 24.60 6.70
N HIS A 163 16.49 25.18 7.33
CA HIS A 163 15.41 24.42 8.00
C HIS A 163 14.01 24.82 7.55
N THR A 164 13.89 25.41 6.36
CA THR A 164 12.60 25.75 5.76
C THR A 164 12.51 25.22 4.33
N VAL A 165 11.44 24.51 4.01
CA VAL A 165 11.15 24.00 2.67
C VAL A 165 9.77 24.46 2.24
N VAL A 166 9.63 24.87 0.99
CA VAL A 166 8.36 25.26 0.38
C VAL A 166 8.13 24.42 -0.87
N PHE A 167 7.02 23.67 -0.87
CA PHE A 167 6.49 23.05 -2.09
C PHE A 167 5.51 24.03 -2.72
N ARG A 168 5.83 24.52 -3.93
CA ARG A 168 4.93 25.34 -4.73
C ARG A 168 4.17 24.46 -5.71
N LEU A 169 2.86 24.63 -5.74
CA LEU A 169 1.96 23.87 -6.59
C LEU A 169 1.35 24.76 -7.68
N LYS A 170 1.19 24.19 -8.86
CA LYS A 170 0.49 24.85 -9.99
C LYS A 170 -0.98 25.15 -9.65
N ARG A 171 -1.60 24.29 -8.83
CA ARG A 171 -3.01 24.35 -8.39
C ARG A 171 -3.16 23.75 -6.98
N PRO A 172 -4.23 24.06 -6.22
CA PRO A 172 -4.48 23.46 -4.92
C PRO A 172 -4.48 21.92 -4.98
N GLN A 173 -3.81 21.27 -4.02
CA GLN A 173 -3.78 19.80 -3.90
C GLN A 173 -3.52 19.38 -2.45
N PRO A 174 -4.56 19.35 -1.59
CA PRO A 174 -4.40 18.95 -0.18
C PRO A 174 -3.79 17.56 0.02
N SER A 175 -4.03 16.63 -0.91
CA SER A 175 -3.49 15.26 -0.89
C SER A 175 -1.97 15.19 -0.97
N LEU A 176 -1.26 16.26 -1.37
CA LEU A 176 0.20 16.29 -1.38
C LEU A 176 0.79 15.97 0.00
N LEU A 177 0.15 16.41 1.09
CA LEU A 177 0.58 16.10 2.44
C LEU A 177 0.58 14.59 2.71
N LEU A 178 -0.46 13.87 2.23
CA LEU A 178 -0.56 12.41 2.37
C LEU A 178 0.46 11.70 1.47
N MET A 179 0.71 12.22 0.27
CA MET A 179 1.77 11.71 -0.61
C MET A 179 3.14 11.78 0.07
N LEU A 180 3.44 12.91 0.73
CA LEU A 180 4.69 13.11 1.47
C LEU A 180 4.77 12.26 2.74
N ALA A 181 3.63 11.88 3.34
CA ALA A 181 3.58 11.00 4.50
C ALA A 181 3.71 9.51 4.12
N SER A 182 3.47 9.15 2.86
CA SER A 182 3.54 7.77 2.39
C SER A 182 4.94 7.19 2.50
N GLY A 183 5.06 5.92 2.83
CA GLY A 183 6.33 5.17 2.84
C GLY A 183 7.10 5.19 1.52
N TYR A 184 6.50 5.71 0.45
CA TYR A 184 7.14 5.94 -0.84
C TYR A 184 7.86 7.28 -0.98
N SER A 185 7.85 8.15 0.03
CA SER A 185 8.37 9.53 -0.05
C SER A 185 9.53 9.79 0.91
N PRO A 186 10.50 8.86 1.07
CA PRO A 186 11.66 9.11 1.91
C PRO A 186 12.54 10.23 1.34
N VAL A 187 13.21 10.96 2.24
CA VAL A 187 14.21 11.96 1.86
C VAL A 187 15.58 11.29 1.76
N TYR A 188 16.38 11.70 0.77
CA TYR A 188 17.74 11.20 0.52
C TYR A 188 18.80 12.26 0.75
N PRO A 189 20.02 11.85 1.17
CA PRO A 189 21.15 12.76 1.35
C PRO A 189 21.66 13.29 0.00
N ALA A 190 21.66 14.60 -0.17
CA ALA A 190 22.15 15.24 -1.39
C ALA A 190 23.66 15.02 -1.64
N HIS A 191 24.41 14.66 -0.61
CA HIS A 191 25.85 14.45 -0.65
C HIS A 191 26.28 13.02 -0.97
N VAL A 192 25.32 12.07 -1.05
CA VAL A 192 25.61 10.67 -1.39
C VAL A 192 25.08 10.36 -2.79
N PRO A 193 25.93 9.86 -3.70
CA PRO A 193 25.50 9.52 -5.05
C PRO A 193 24.41 8.44 -5.04
N LEU A 194 23.40 8.55 -5.92
CA LEU A 194 22.33 7.56 -6.07
C LEU A 194 22.87 6.15 -6.36
N GLY A 195 24.02 6.06 -7.05
CA GLY A 195 24.70 4.78 -7.33
C GLY A 195 25.08 4.02 -6.06
N GLU A 196 25.53 4.74 -5.04
CA GLU A 196 25.87 4.20 -3.74
C GLU A 196 24.61 3.83 -2.93
N LEU A 197 23.61 4.71 -2.93
CA LEU A 197 22.33 4.47 -2.23
C LEU A 197 21.56 3.25 -2.77
N ARG A 198 21.85 2.80 -4.00
CA ARG A 198 21.28 1.53 -4.55
C ARG A 198 21.85 0.29 -3.89
N GLN A 199 23.00 0.37 -3.25
CA GLN A 199 23.71 -0.76 -2.63
C GLN A 199 23.66 -0.73 -1.11
N LYS A 200 23.61 0.45 -0.51
CA LYS A 200 23.50 0.63 0.93
C LYS A 200 22.59 1.82 1.25
N CYS A 201 21.81 1.71 2.32
CA CYS A 201 21.03 2.84 2.79
C CYS A 201 21.88 3.78 3.63
N VAL A 202 21.85 5.08 3.32
CA VAL A 202 22.30 6.17 4.19
C VAL A 202 21.07 7.04 4.44
N GLY A 203 20.41 6.84 5.58
CA GLY A 203 19.17 7.51 5.95
C GLY A 203 19.31 8.35 7.21
N THR A 204 18.17 8.76 7.74
CA THR A 204 18.02 9.45 9.02
C THR A 204 17.13 8.65 9.99
N GLY A 205 16.73 7.44 9.59
CA GLY A 205 15.77 6.61 10.29
C GLY A 205 16.30 5.98 11.57
N PRO A 206 15.42 5.25 12.29
CA PRO A 206 15.75 4.61 13.58
C PRO A 206 16.78 3.48 13.46
N PHE A 207 17.01 2.93 12.28
CA PHE A 207 17.97 1.87 12.06
C PHE A 207 18.93 2.21 10.93
N LYS A 208 20.22 1.85 11.13
CA LYS A 208 21.30 1.97 10.14
C LYS A 208 21.39 0.68 9.31
N PHE A 209 21.77 0.81 8.06
CA PHE A 209 22.09 -0.32 7.21
C PHE A 209 23.34 -1.03 7.73
N LYS A 210 23.23 -2.33 7.97
CA LYS A 210 24.34 -3.18 8.40
C LYS A 210 24.88 -4.00 7.24
N GLU A 211 24.01 -4.81 6.60
CA GLU A 211 24.42 -5.74 5.56
C GLU A 211 23.26 -6.12 4.63
N TRP A 212 23.57 -6.40 3.37
CA TRP A 212 22.69 -7.06 2.41
C TRP A 212 23.42 -8.25 1.77
N GLN A 213 23.08 -9.44 2.20
CA GLN A 213 23.51 -10.69 1.58
C GLN A 213 22.47 -11.06 0.52
N ARG A 214 22.83 -10.85 -0.74
CA ARG A 214 21.94 -11.07 -1.89
C ARG A 214 21.30 -12.44 -1.88
N GLY A 215 19.95 -12.47 -2.01
CA GLY A 215 19.15 -13.71 -1.97
C GLY A 215 19.06 -14.38 -0.60
N GLN A 216 19.64 -13.81 0.45
CA GLN A 216 19.65 -14.41 1.78
C GLN A 216 19.03 -13.51 2.85
N SER A 217 19.55 -12.29 3.04
CA SER A 217 19.03 -11.40 4.09
C SER A 217 19.39 -9.92 3.87
N VAL A 218 18.58 -9.05 4.49
CA VAL A 218 18.90 -7.65 4.76
C VAL A 218 18.93 -7.47 6.26
N GLU A 219 20.00 -6.90 6.80
CA GLU A 219 20.18 -6.64 8.23
C GLU A 219 20.34 -5.14 8.51
N LEU A 220 19.62 -4.69 9.52
CA LEU A 220 19.68 -3.34 10.05
C LEU A 220 20.07 -3.36 11.51
N GLU A 221 20.84 -2.37 11.97
CA GLU A 221 21.24 -2.18 13.35
C GLU A 221 20.68 -0.88 13.92
N ARG A 222 20.57 -0.76 15.23
CA ARG A 222 20.08 0.43 15.92
C ARG A 222 20.88 1.68 15.51
N ASN A 223 20.17 2.77 15.25
CA ASN A 223 20.76 4.11 15.17
C ASN A 223 20.79 4.73 16.57
N PRO A 224 21.96 4.82 17.25
CA PRO A 224 22.04 5.42 18.59
C PRO A 224 21.78 6.93 18.57
N ASP A 225 22.00 7.60 17.42
CA ASP A 225 21.85 9.03 17.24
C ASP A 225 20.49 9.41 16.60
N TYR A 226 19.49 8.53 16.75
CA TYR A 226 18.16 8.80 16.19
C TYR A 226 17.53 10.03 16.88
N PHE A 227 16.97 10.93 16.09
CA PHE A 227 16.50 12.24 16.54
C PHE A 227 15.28 12.21 17.47
N ILE A 228 14.55 11.08 17.55
CA ILE A 228 13.49 10.87 18.55
C ILE A 228 14.11 10.22 19.78
N PRO A 229 14.09 10.90 20.95
CA PRO A 229 14.69 10.38 22.17
C PRO A 229 14.14 8.99 22.55
N GLU A 230 15.01 8.16 23.12
CA GLU A 230 14.68 6.82 23.61
C GLU A 230 14.22 5.82 22.54
N ARG A 231 14.35 6.13 21.27
CA ARG A 231 14.04 5.27 20.13
C ARG A 231 15.30 4.95 19.31
N PRO A 232 15.27 3.82 18.56
CA PRO A 232 14.34 2.70 18.65
C PRO A 232 14.61 1.81 19.88
N TYR A 233 13.67 0.93 20.20
CA TYR A 233 13.84 -0.02 21.32
C TYR A 233 14.69 -1.24 20.95
N LEU A 234 14.50 -1.78 19.72
CA LEU A 234 15.25 -2.94 19.22
C LEU A 234 16.73 -2.63 19.00
N ASP A 235 17.59 -3.65 19.09
CA ASP A 235 19.01 -3.56 18.68
C ASP A 235 19.18 -3.63 17.16
N GLY A 236 18.23 -4.26 16.47
CA GLY A 236 18.27 -4.42 15.02
C GLY A 236 17.07 -5.17 14.47
N ILE A 237 17.08 -5.33 13.15
CA ILE A 237 16.08 -6.09 12.41
C ILE A 237 16.81 -6.97 11.39
N LYS A 238 16.44 -8.25 11.32
CA LYS A 238 16.90 -9.17 10.29
C LYS A 238 15.72 -9.59 9.42
N TYR A 239 15.82 -9.31 8.14
CA TYR A 239 14.88 -9.73 7.12
C TYR A 239 15.49 -10.90 6.35
N THR A 240 15.00 -12.11 6.55
CA THR A 240 15.45 -13.31 5.82
C THR A 240 14.66 -13.47 4.53
N VAL A 241 15.31 -13.70 3.40
CA VAL A 241 14.65 -13.97 2.12
C VAL A 241 14.17 -15.41 2.07
N ILE A 242 12.86 -15.62 2.00
CA ILE A 242 12.24 -16.95 1.84
C ILE A 242 11.15 -16.83 0.78
N SER A 243 11.44 -17.26 -0.44
CA SER A 243 10.55 -17.05 -1.59
C SER A 243 9.36 -18.00 -1.62
N GLU A 244 9.48 -19.20 -1.04
CA GLU A 244 8.40 -20.20 -1.04
C GLU A 244 7.44 -19.93 0.14
N ARG A 245 6.12 -19.85 -0.16
CA ARG A 245 5.07 -19.48 0.79
C ARG A 245 4.93 -20.44 1.96
N GLY A 246 4.95 -21.75 1.69
CA GLY A 246 4.82 -22.80 2.72
C GLY A 246 6.01 -22.79 3.69
N THR A 247 7.21 -22.58 3.17
CA THR A 247 8.45 -22.48 3.96
C THR A 247 8.40 -21.25 4.89
N ARG A 248 7.88 -20.10 4.43
CA ARG A 248 7.68 -18.93 5.28
C ARG A 248 6.70 -19.22 6.42
N LEU A 249 5.58 -19.88 6.10
CA LEU A 249 4.59 -20.26 7.12
C LEU A 249 5.18 -21.22 8.14
N ALA A 250 5.90 -22.25 7.68
CA ALA A 250 6.57 -23.21 8.55
C ALA A 250 7.63 -22.54 9.45
N ALA A 251 8.39 -21.57 8.93
CA ALA A 251 9.36 -20.81 9.70
C ALA A 251 8.71 -19.99 10.81
N LEU A 252 7.54 -19.35 10.53
CA LEU A 252 6.76 -18.65 11.55
C LEU A 252 6.23 -19.63 12.61
N GLN A 253 5.63 -20.75 12.20
CA GLN A 253 5.07 -21.75 13.11
C GLN A 253 6.15 -22.39 14.02
N ALA A 254 7.36 -22.53 13.51
CA ALA A 254 8.51 -23.02 14.27
C ALA A 254 9.18 -21.97 15.17
N GLY A 255 8.66 -20.74 15.24
CA GLY A 255 9.24 -19.65 16.03
C GLY A 255 10.58 -19.11 15.52
N ARG A 256 10.93 -19.39 14.26
CA ARG A 256 12.15 -18.84 13.62
C ARG A 256 11.95 -17.41 13.13
N LEU A 257 10.71 -16.98 13.01
CA LEU A 257 10.31 -15.61 12.69
C LEU A 257 9.47 -15.06 13.84
N ASP A 258 9.71 -13.82 14.22
CA ASP A 258 8.92 -13.09 15.22
C ASP A 258 7.64 -12.50 14.60
N ALA A 259 7.72 -12.09 13.33
CA ALA A 259 6.61 -11.51 12.59
C ALA A 259 6.65 -11.94 11.12
N PHE A 260 5.45 -12.05 10.52
CA PHE A 260 5.29 -12.37 9.10
C PHE A 260 5.37 -11.11 8.23
N VAL A 261 5.64 -11.31 6.93
CA VAL A 261 5.69 -10.21 5.96
C VAL A 261 4.28 -9.80 5.54
N PRO A 262 4.06 -8.51 5.29
CA PRO A 262 2.82 -8.04 4.65
C PRO A 262 2.60 -8.67 3.26
N LEU A 263 1.33 -8.75 2.81
CA LEU A 263 0.84 -9.23 1.51
C LEU A 263 0.62 -10.73 1.35
N GLU A 264 1.33 -11.57 2.09
CA GLU A 264 1.48 -12.97 1.72
C GLU A 264 0.66 -13.95 2.57
N MET A 265 0.10 -13.50 3.70
CA MET A 265 -0.75 -14.36 4.52
C MET A 265 -2.18 -14.33 4.01
N THR A 266 -2.64 -15.46 3.46
CA THR A 266 -4.05 -15.65 3.11
C THR A 266 -4.87 -15.96 4.35
N LYS A 267 -6.22 -15.83 4.27
CA LYS A 267 -7.09 -16.25 5.36
C LYS A 267 -6.87 -17.73 5.73
N ALA A 268 -6.76 -18.60 4.75
CA ALA A 268 -6.51 -20.03 4.99
C ALA A 268 -5.19 -20.27 5.74
N MET A 269 -4.12 -19.52 5.38
CA MET A 269 -2.85 -19.59 6.11
C MET A 269 -2.96 -19.07 7.53
N ALA A 270 -3.69 -17.98 7.75
CA ALA A 270 -3.94 -17.41 9.06
C ALA A 270 -4.67 -18.42 9.96
N ASP A 271 -5.73 -19.06 9.43
CA ASP A 271 -6.50 -20.09 10.13
C ASP A 271 -5.62 -21.32 10.46
N ALA A 272 -4.79 -21.78 9.51
CA ALA A 272 -3.85 -22.89 9.71
C ALA A 272 -2.75 -22.53 10.73
N ALA A 273 -2.20 -21.32 10.64
CA ALA A 273 -1.19 -20.83 11.59
C ALA A 273 -1.76 -20.75 13.01
N LYS A 274 -2.97 -20.23 13.17
CA LYS A 274 -3.64 -20.13 14.47
C LYS A 274 -3.94 -21.50 15.08
N LYS A 275 -4.27 -22.50 14.25
CA LYS A 275 -4.52 -23.87 14.70
C LYS A 275 -3.24 -24.55 15.19
N SER A 276 -2.11 -24.38 14.50
CA SER A 276 -0.85 -25.02 14.83
C SER A 276 0.00 -24.27 15.86
N ALA A 277 -0.14 -22.94 15.92
CA ALA A 277 0.49 -22.06 16.90
C ALA A 277 -0.54 -21.12 17.53
N PRO A 278 -1.33 -21.62 18.51
CA PRO A 278 -2.48 -20.87 19.07
C PRO A 278 -2.12 -19.57 19.78
N ASN A 279 -0.86 -19.41 20.17
CA ASN A 279 -0.33 -18.19 20.79
C ASN A 279 -0.03 -17.07 19.79
N LEU A 280 -0.03 -17.32 18.48
CA LEU A 280 0.15 -16.25 17.49
C LEU A 280 -0.96 -15.19 17.61
N VAL A 281 -0.57 -13.93 17.57
CA VAL A 281 -1.47 -12.80 17.37
C VAL A 281 -1.66 -12.65 15.88
N ILE A 282 -2.90 -12.76 15.40
CA ILE A 282 -3.25 -12.57 13.99
C ILE A 282 -4.25 -11.42 13.92
N SER A 283 -3.87 -10.36 13.24
CA SER A 283 -4.70 -9.19 13.00
C SER A 283 -5.20 -9.19 11.55
N GLU A 284 -6.48 -8.83 11.35
CA GLU A 284 -7.08 -8.60 10.03
C GLU A 284 -7.26 -7.10 9.83
N VAL A 285 -6.85 -6.58 8.67
CA VAL A 285 -7.07 -5.19 8.27
C VAL A 285 -7.51 -5.15 6.80
N GLY A 286 -8.45 -4.27 6.45
CA GLY A 286 -8.76 -3.98 5.05
C GLY A 286 -7.57 -3.32 4.40
N GLN A 287 -7.04 -3.92 3.32
CA GLN A 287 -5.86 -3.42 2.65
C GLN A 287 -6.21 -2.51 1.49
N ASN A 288 -5.52 -1.40 1.39
CA ASN A 288 -5.58 -0.48 0.25
C ASN A 288 -4.86 -1.08 -0.97
N GLY A 289 -5.23 -2.30 -1.31
CA GLY A 289 -4.68 -3.11 -2.39
C GLY A 289 -5.72 -4.00 -3.04
N SER A 290 -5.67 -4.06 -4.37
CA SER A 290 -6.64 -4.79 -5.20
C SER A 290 -5.95 -5.80 -6.11
N ASP A 291 -6.62 -6.92 -6.33
CA ASP A 291 -6.31 -7.85 -7.40
C ASP A 291 -7.12 -7.45 -8.64
N ASN A 292 -6.46 -7.36 -9.77
CA ASN A 292 -7.05 -6.81 -10.99
C ASN A 292 -6.44 -7.40 -12.26
N VAL A 293 -7.09 -7.13 -13.37
CA VAL A 293 -6.62 -7.47 -14.71
C VAL A 293 -6.17 -6.18 -15.41
N ILE A 294 -4.95 -6.17 -15.92
CA ILE A 294 -4.47 -5.10 -16.79
C ILE A 294 -4.61 -5.54 -18.25
N LEU A 295 -5.28 -4.71 -19.06
CA LEU A 295 -5.48 -4.91 -20.48
C LEU A 295 -4.70 -3.84 -21.25
N ASN A 296 -3.84 -4.24 -22.18
CA ASN A 296 -3.21 -3.26 -23.06
C ASN A 296 -4.23 -2.82 -24.11
N VAL A 297 -4.87 -1.66 -23.91
CA VAL A 297 -5.98 -1.19 -24.77
C VAL A 297 -5.54 -0.74 -26.15
N LYS A 298 -4.22 -0.71 -26.44
CA LYS A 298 -3.65 -0.43 -27.77
C LYS A 298 -3.24 -1.69 -28.52
N ARG A 299 -3.41 -2.88 -27.94
CA ARG A 299 -2.94 -4.14 -28.49
C ARG A 299 -4.10 -5.12 -28.72
N ALA A 300 -4.18 -5.69 -29.93
CA ALA A 300 -5.19 -6.67 -30.26
C ALA A 300 -5.11 -7.90 -29.32
N PRO A 301 -6.25 -8.49 -28.92
CA PRO A 301 -7.63 -8.11 -29.29
C PRO A 301 -8.24 -7.05 -28.35
N PHE A 302 -7.48 -6.51 -27.38
CA PHE A 302 -7.98 -5.60 -26.32
C PHE A 302 -8.08 -4.14 -26.77
N ASP A 303 -7.67 -3.82 -27.99
CA ASP A 303 -7.99 -2.57 -28.68
C ASP A 303 -9.51 -2.45 -28.99
N ASN A 304 -10.21 -3.58 -29.10
CA ASN A 304 -11.66 -3.62 -29.27
C ASN A 304 -12.41 -3.47 -27.93
N PRO A 305 -13.24 -2.41 -27.74
CA PRO A 305 -13.99 -2.20 -26.50
C PRO A 305 -14.96 -3.34 -26.14
N ALA A 306 -15.56 -4.02 -27.13
CA ALA A 306 -16.47 -5.14 -26.88
C ALA A 306 -15.72 -6.33 -26.28
N VAL A 307 -14.49 -6.59 -26.72
CA VAL A 307 -13.63 -7.65 -26.14
C VAL A 307 -13.24 -7.28 -24.70
N ARG A 308 -12.84 -6.04 -24.44
CA ARG A 308 -12.55 -5.61 -23.05
C ARG A 308 -13.76 -5.77 -22.14
N ARG A 309 -14.94 -5.37 -22.62
CA ARG A 309 -16.20 -5.55 -21.89
C ARG A 309 -16.48 -7.03 -21.61
N ALA A 310 -16.29 -7.91 -22.60
CA ALA A 310 -16.46 -9.34 -22.44
C ALA A 310 -15.50 -9.91 -21.37
N VAL A 311 -14.24 -9.47 -21.36
CA VAL A 311 -13.28 -9.85 -20.32
C VAL A 311 -13.76 -9.44 -18.93
N SER A 312 -14.22 -8.20 -18.74
CA SER A 312 -14.72 -7.74 -17.43
C SER A 312 -15.95 -8.52 -16.97
N LEU A 313 -16.89 -8.79 -17.90
CA LEU A 313 -18.11 -9.57 -17.61
C LEU A 313 -17.82 -11.05 -17.30
N ALA A 314 -16.74 -11.60 -17.84
CA ALA A 314 -16.35 -12.98 -17.59
C ALA A 314 -15.92 -13.23 -16.13
N MET A 315 -15.41 -12.21 -15.44
CA MET A 315 -14.84 -12.35 -14.12
C MET A 315 -15.91 -12.62 -13.05
N ASP A 316 -15.94 -13.83 -12.51
CA ASP A 316 -16.74 -14.19 -11.34
C ASP A 316 -16.07 -13.63 -10.07
N ARG A 317 -16.36 -12.40 -9.74
CA ARG A 317 -15.76 -11.68 -8.61
C ARG A 317 -16.09 -12.32 -7.24
N GLN A 318 -17.31 -12.81 -7.07
CA GLN A 318 -17.70 -13.51 -5.84
C GLN A 318 -17.00 -14.88 -5.74
N GLY A 319 -16.96 -15.62 -6.85
CA GLY A 319 -16.19 -16.85 -6.94
C GLY A 319 -14.72 -16.63 -6.64
N TYR A 320 -14.12 -15.54 -7.12
CA TYR A 320 -12.75 -15.14 -6.81
C TYR A 320 -12.53 -14.93 -5.30
N VAL A 321 -13.40 -14.15 -4.66
CA VAL A 321 -13.32 -13.89 -3.22
C VAL A 321 -13.40 -15.20 -2.43
N GLN A 322 -14.25 -16.14 -2.82
CA GLN A 322 -14.44 -17.40 -2.09
C GLN A 322 -13.35 -18.43 -2.40
N SER A 323 -13.04 -18.67 -3.67
CA SER A 323 -12.16 -19.78 -4.08
C SER A 323 -10.67 -19.42 -4.00
N VAL A 324 -10.30 -18.17 -4.33
CA VAL A 324 -8.90 -17.74 -4.35
C VAL A 324 -8.50 -17.04 -3.05
N ARG A 325 -9.38 -16.20 -2.51
CA ARG A 325 -9.09 -15.43 -1.29
C ARG A 325 -9.70 -16.03 -0.02
N HIS A 326 -10.49 -17.11 -0.11
CA HIS A 326 -11.12 -17.79 1.03
C HIS A 326 -11.89 -16.84 1.96
N GLY A 327 -12.58 -15.85 1.38
CA GLY A 327 -13.26 -14.76 2.11
C GLY A 327 -12.35 -13.61 2.55
N GLY A 328 -11.06 -13.68 2.24
CA GLY A 328 -10.05 -12.64 2.55
C GLY A 328 -9.99 -11.50 1.55
N ALA A 329 -11.10 -11.16 0.91
CA ALA A 329 -11.24 -9.98 0.05
C ALA A 329 -12.71 -9.53 0.01
N VAL A 330 -12.95 -8.35 -0.54
CA VAL A 330 -14.28 -7.80 -0.83
C VAL A 330 -14.34 -7.34 -2.28
N VAL A 331 -15.51 -7.46 -2.90
CA VAL A 331 -15.71 -6.98 -4.27
C VAL A 331 -15.76 -5.45 -4.26
N GLY A 332 -15.09 -4.80 -5.23
CA GLY A 332 -15.08 -3.35 -5.40
C GLY A 332 -14.60 -2.96 -6.78
N VAL A 333 -14.71 -1.69 -7.10
CA VAL A 333 -14.23 -1.06 -8.34
C VAL A 333 -12.90 -0.32 -8.11
N GLY A 334 -12.64 0.76 -8.81
CA GLY A 334 -11.39 1.49 -8.82
C GLY A 334 -10.82 1.97 -7.47
N LEU A 335 -11.63 2.01 -6.40
CA LEU A 335 -11.20 2.33 -5.04
C LEU A 335 -11.76 1.32 -4.04
N MET A 336 -11.13 1.20 -2.88
CA MET A 336 -11.54 0.29 -1.80
C MET A 336 -12.99 0.57 -1.39
N PRO A 337 -13.89 -0.44 -1.43
CA PRO A 337 -15.31 -0.25 -1.19
C PRO A 337 -15.62 0.03 0.27
N LYS A 338 -16.76 0.66 0.52
CA LYS A 338 -17.31 0.82 1.88
C LYS A 338 -17.71 -0.53 2.46
N PRO A 339 -17.56 -0.78 3.78
CA PRO A 339 -17.08 0.17 4.80
C PRO A 339 -15.55 0.19 5.01
N LEU A 340 -14.78 -0.60 4.27
CA LEU A 340 -13.32 -0.71 4.45
C LEU A 340 -12.59 0.57 4.01
N GLY A 341 -13.01 1.16 2.88
CA GLY A 341 -12.57 2.47 2.40
C GLY A 341 -13.68 3.51 2.53
N ILE A 342 -13.31 4.78 2.41
CA ILE A 342 -14.24 5.91 2.49
C ILE A 342 -14.68 6.44 1.14
N TRP A 343 -13.95 6.13 0.07
CA TRP A 343 -14.11 6.69 -1.26
C TRP A 343 -14.76 5.76 -2.28
N GLY A 344 -14.79 4.46 -2.01
CA GLY A 344 -15.35 3.46 -2.92
C GLY A 344 -16.88 3.41 -2.91
N LEU A 345 -17.43 2.67 -3.87
CA LEU A 345 -18.86 2.38 -3.97
C LEU A 345 -19.30 1.46 -2.82
N SER A 346 -20.55 1.61 -2.41
CA SER A 346 -21.21 0.69 -1.49
C SER A 346 -21.67 -0.59 -2.23
N ASP A 347 -21.94 -1.68 -1.49
CA ASP A 347 -22.41 -2.94 -2.09
C ASP A 347 -23.69 -2.78 -2.92
N PRO A 348 -24.74 -2.02 -2.48
CA PRO A 348 -25.91 -1.75 -3.34
C PRO A 348 -25.57 -1.03 -4.65
N GLU A 349 -24.64 -0.07 -4.62
CA GLU A 349 -24.20 0.64 -5.83
C GLU A 349 -23.41 -0.28 -6.77
N LEU A 350 -22.55 -1.14 -6.24
CA LEU A 350 -21.79 -2.13 -7.03
C LEU A 350 -22.72 -3.06 -7.82
N ARG A 351 -23.78 -3.57 -7.19
CA ARG A 351 -24.74 -4.50 -7.82
C ARG A 351 -25.51 -3.87 -9.00
N THR A 352 -25.48 -2.56 -9.16
CA THR A 352 -26.05 -1.89 -10.34
C THR A 352 -25.15 -1.97 -11.58
N LEU A 353 -23.86 -2.25 -11.39
CA LEU A 353 -22.87 -2.24 -12.46
C LEU A 353 -22.84 -3.57 -13.23
N PRO A 354 -22.66 -3.54 -14.58
CA PRO A 354 -22.38 -4.75 -15.36
C PRO A 354 -21.11 -5.47 -14.89
N GLY A 355 -21.19 -6.81 -14.75
CA GLY A 355 -20.09 -7.62 -14.22
C GLY A 355 -20.06 -7.75 -12.70
N TYR A 356 -21.00 -7.10 -11.99
CA TYR A 356 -21.14 -7.18 -10.52
C TYR A 356 -22.49 -7.73 -10.07
N ARG A 357 -23.36 -8.10 -11.01
CA ARG A 357 -24.74 -8.58 -10.75
C ARG A 357 -24.83 -10.07 -10.50
N GLY A 358 -23.93 -10.85 -11.09
CA GLY A 358 -23.90 -12.30 -10.96
C GLY A 358 -23.24 -12.96 -12.19
N SER A 359 -22.35 -13.91 -11.96
CA SER A 359 -21.44 -14.47 -12.97
C SER A 359 -22.13 -15.15 -14.15
N ALA A 360 -23.26 -15.85 -13.93
CA ALA A 360 -23.94 -16.59 -15.00
C ALA A 360 -24.53 -15.67 -16.09
N VAL A 361 -25.24 -14.63 -15.69
CA VAL A 361 -25.84 -13.65 -16.60
C VAL A 361 -24.74 -12.88 -17.35
N ASP A 362 -23.72 -12.45 -16.63
CA ASP A 362 -22.63 -11.66 -17.20
C ASP A 362 -21.80 -12.48 -18.22
N LYS A 363 -21.60 -13.79 -17.99
CA LYS A 363 -20.88 -14.68 -18.94
C LYS A 363 -21.64 -14.91 -20.26
N VAL A 364 -22.96 -14.99 -20.21
CA VAL A 364 -23.79 -15.08 -21.42
C VAL A 364 -23.61 -13.82 -22.28
N GLU A 365 -23.66 -12.65 -21.67
CA GLU A 365 -23.45 -11.38 -22.33
C GLU A 365 -21.99 -11.24 -22.86
N ALA A 366 -21.00 -11.71 -22.08
CA ALA A 366 -19.61 -11.75 -22.52
C ALA A 366 -19.44 -12.53 -23.84
N LYS A 367 -20.02 -13.73 -23.94
CA LYS A 367 -20.00 -14.53 -25.16
C LYS A 367 -20.68 -13.82 -26.33
N ARG A 368 -21.83 -13.17 -26.08
CA ARG A 368 -22.55 -12.41 -27.11
C ARG A 368 -21.70 -11.25 -27.63
N LEU A 369 -21.00 -10.52 -26.77
CA LEU A 369 -20.10 -9.43 -27.15
C LEU A 369 -18.90 -9.92 -27.97
N LEU A 370 -18.29 -11.05 -27.60
CA LEU A 370 -17.22 -11.65 -28.38
C LEU A 370 -17.71 -12.05 -29.79
N ALA A 371 -18.86 -12.69 -29.88
CA ALA A 371 -19.45 -13.08 -31.15
C ALA A 371 -19.74 -11.85 -32.05
N SER A 372 -20.29 -10.76 -31.46
CA SER A 372 -20.55 -9.51 -32.21
C SER A 372 -19.27 -8.82 -32.68
N ALA A 373 -18.15 -9.06 -32.01
CA ALA A 373 -16.82 -8.59 -32.38
C ALA A 373 -16.11 -9.53 -33.40
N GLY A 374 -16.76 -10.61 -33.83
CA GLY A 374 -16.21 -11.59 -34.78
C GLY A 374 -15.28 -12.64 -34.13
N PHE A 375 -15.36 -12.83 -32.82
CA PHE A 375 -14.54 -13.77 -32.05
C PHE A 375 -15.38 -14.88 -31.38
N GLY A 376 -14.72 -15.97 -30.96
CA GLY A 376 -15.36 -17.08 -30.25
C GLY A 376 -16.00 -18.12 -31.16
N PRO A 377 -16.98 -18.94 -30.69
CA PRO A 377 -17.57 -20.02 -31.44
C PRO A 377 -18.18 -19.52 -32.78
N GLY A 378 -17.71 -20.05 -33.90
CA GLY A 378 -18.12 -19.62 -35.25
C GLY A 378 -17.39 -18.38 -35.80
N GLY A 379 -16.51 -17.76 -35.00
CA GLY A 379 -15.64 -16.64 -35.36
C GLY A 379 -14.16 -16.97 -35.28
N LYS A 380 -13.32 -15.95 -35.21
CA LYS A 380 -11.86 -16.12 -35.01
C LYS A 380 -11.55 -16.61 -33.58
N PRO A 381 -10.67 -17.63 -33.42
CA PRO A 381 -10.21 -18.01 -32.10
C PRO A 381 -9.42 -16.86 -31.45
N VAL A 382 -9.62 -16.64 -30.16
CA VAL A 382 -8.85 -15.67 -29.38
C VAL A 382 -7.82 -16.41 -28.54
N LYS A 383 -6.55 -16.21 -28.89
CA LYS A 383 -5.41 -16.72 -28.11
C LYS A 383 -4.60 -15.55 -27.59
N VAL A 384 -4.31 -15.52 -26.28
CA VAL A 384 -3.58 -14.43 -25.64
C VAL A 384 -2.51 -14.94 -24.70
N GLU A 385 -1.43 -14.18 -24.56
CA GLU A 385 -0.43 -14.39 -23.52
C GLU A 385 -0.83 -13.59 -22.29
N LEU A 386 -1.13 -14.28 -21.17
CA LEU A 386 -1.44 -13.70 -19.88
C LEU A 386 -0.17 -13.59 -19.04
N SER A 387 0.38 -12.41 -19.00
CA SER A 387 1.61 -12.12 -18.27
C SER A 387 1.35 -11.95 -16.77
N THR A 388 2.25 -12.44 -15.92
CA THR A 388 2.19 -12.29 -14.47
C THR A 388 3.56 -12.44 -13.81
N ARG A 389 3.66 -12.11 -12.52
CA ARG A 389 4.88 -12.34 -11.73
C ARG A 389 4.96 -13.78 -11.23
N THR A 390 6.19 -14.26 -10.99
CA THR A 390 6.46 -15.59 -10.42
C THR A 390 6.01 -15.75 -8.96
N LEU A 391 5.61 -14.66 -8.27
CA LEU A 391 5.12 -14.71 -6.89
C LEU A 391 3.76 -15.41 -6.81
N SER A 392 3.59 -16.31 -5.85
CA SER A 392 2.37 -17.12 -5.67
C SER A 392 1.09 -16.30 -5.69
N ILE A 393 1.10 -15.14 -5.04
CA ILE A 393 -0.05 -14.25 -4.97
C ILE A 393 -0.51 -13.73 -6.34
N TYR A 394 0.42 -13.57 -7.29
CA TYR A 394 0.15 -13.16 -8.66
C TYR A 394 -0.26 -14.35 -9.54
N LEU A 395 0.35 -15.53 -9.28
CA LEU A 395 -0.02 -16.78 -9.97
C LEU A 395 -1.46 -17.20 -9.67
N ASP A 396 -1.90 -17.02 -8.42
CA ASP A 396 -3.29 -17.28 -8.01
C ASP A 396 -4.26 -16.41 -8.83
N VAL A 397 -3.96 -15.11 -9.01
CA VAL A 397 -4.75 -14.20 -9.86
C VAL A 397 -4.76 -14.65 -11.31
N ALA A 398 -3.59 -14.93 -11.88
CA ALA A 398 -3.45 -15.29 -13.29
C ALA A 398 -4.16 -16.60 -13.61
N SER A 399 -4.04 -17.60 -12.75
CA SER A 399 -4.70 -18.91 -12.94
C SER A 399 -6.22 -18.76 -12.93
N PHE A 400 -6.76 -17.97 -11.99
CA PHE A 400 -8.19 -17.68 -11.96
C PHE A 400 -8.64 -16.95 -13.23
N VAL A 401 -7.93 -15.89 -13.64
CA VAL A 401 -8.26 -15.12 -14.85
C VAL A 401 -8.23 -16.00 -16.09
N ALA A 402 -7.23 -16.86 -16.25
CA ALA A 402 -7.14 -17.79 -17.38
C ALA A 402 -8.35 -18.74 -17.45
N ASP A 403 -8.79 -19.29 -16.31
CA ASP A 403 -9.99 -20.13 -16.25
C ASP A 403 -11.24 -19.35 -16.64
N GLN A 404 -11.43 -18.13 -16.13
CA GLN A 404 -12.60 -17.30 -16.46
C GLN A 404 -12.63 -16.92 -17.96
N LEU A 405 -11.48 -16.66 -18.57
CA LEU A 405 -11.35 -16.37 -19.99
C LEU A 405 -11.67 -17.60 -20.83
N HIS A 406 -11.20 -18.78 -20.43
CA HIS A 406 -11.52 -20.05 -21.10
C HIS A 406 -13.03 -20.31 -21.14
N GLN A 407 -13.76 -20.01 -20.08
CA GLN A 407 -15.22 -20.19 -20.01
C GLN A 407 -16.00 -19.35 -21.03
N ILE A 408 -15.41 -18.28 -21.57
CA ILE A 408 -16.03 -17.46 -22.62
C ILE A 408 -15.40 -17.67 -24.01
N GLY A 409 -14.46 -18.63 -24.16
CA GLY A 409 -13.84 -18.98 -25.42
C GLY A 409 -12.55 -18.20 -25.76
N ILE A 410 -11.88 -17.62 -24.76
CA ILE A 410 -10.55 -17.02 -24.89
C ILE A 410 -9.51 -17.99 -24.30
N GLU A 411 -8.58 -18.45 -25.13
CA GLU A 411 -7.44 -19.29 -24.68
C GLU A 411 -6.32 -18.39 -24.16
N ALA A 412 -6.05 -18.42 -22.85
CA ALA A 412 -5.00 -17.65 -22.20
C ALA A 412 -3.85 -18.56 -21.75
N THR A 413 -2.65 -18.32 -22.26
CA THR A 413 -1.42 -18.99 -21.82
C THR A 413 -0.70 -18.12 -20.79
N VAL A 414 -0.50 -18.63 -19.58
CA VAL A 414 0.17 -17.88 -18.51
C VAL A 414 1.67 -17.81 -18.74
N LYS A 415 2.20 -16.60 -18.83
CA LYS A 415 3.63 -16.29 -18.90
C LYS A 415 4.11 -15.66 -17.61
N GLN A 416 5.01 -16.35 -16.92
CA GLN A 416 5.58 -15.88 -15.66
C GLN A 416 6.86 -15.08 -15.91
N MET A 417 7.03 -14.00 -15.14
CA MET A 417 8.23 -13.16 -15.14
C MET A 417 8.66 -12.86 -13.70
N ASP A 418 9.95 -12.76 -13.44
CA ASP A 418 10.44 -12.20 -12.19
C ASP A 418 10.15 -10.69 -12.10
N SER A 419 10.30 -10.12 -10.92
CA SER A 419 9.98 -8.70 -10.69
C SER A 419 10.89 -7.76 -11.49
N ALA A 420 12.14 -8.14 -11.73
CA ALA A 420 13.10 -7.32 -12.49
C ALA A 420 12.75 -7.24 -13.98
N ALA A 421 12.14 -8.30 -14.54
CA ALA A 421 11.63 -8.32 -15.91
C ALA A 421 10.21 -7.74 -16.02
N TRP A 422 9.34 -7.98 -15.02
CA TRP A 422 7.94 -7.58 -15.03
C TRP A 422 7.74 -6.07 -15.15
N PHE A 423 8.31 -5.29 -14.25
CA PHE A 423 8.08 -3.83 -14.23
C PHE A 423 8.60 -3.11 -15.48
N PRO A 424 9.78 -3.43 -16.03
CA PRO A 424 10.19 -2.88 -17.32
C PRO A 424 9.28 -3.29 -18.49
N ALA A 425 8.77 -4.53 -18.53
CA ALA A 425 7.82 -4.97 -19.55
C ALA A 425 6.52 -4.16 -19.49
N LEU A 426 5.97 -3.95 -18.29
CA LEU A 426 4.80 -3.08 -18.10
C LEU A 426 5.06 -1.64 -18.53
N ALA A 427 6.22 -1.07 -18.17
CA ALA A 427 6.57 0.30 -18.54
C ALA A 427 6.66 0.48 -20.07
N ARG A 428 7.15 -0.53 -20.79
CA ARG A 428 7.21 -0.55 -22.26
C ARG A 428 5.89 -0.96 -22.94
N ARG A 429 4.86 -1.34 -22.17
CA ARG A 429 3.59 -1.90 -22.69
C ARG A 429 3.80 -3.20 -23.50
N ASP A 430 4.84 -3.96 -23.16
CA ASP A 430 5.20 -5.21 -23.83
C ASP A 430 4.46 -6.41 -23.23
N TYR A 431 3.13 -6.37 -23.34
CA TYR A 431 2.20 -7.44 -22.93
C TYR A 431 0.83 -7.22 -23.60
N GLN A 432 -0.03 -8.23 -23.58
CA GLN A 432 -1.43 -8.15 -24.05
C GLN A 432 -2.40 -7.99 -22.87
N ILE A 433 -2.38 -8.93 -21.94
CA ILE A 433 -3.19 -8.98 -20.73
C ILE A 433 -2.30 -9.41 -19.57
N GLY A 434 -2.59 -8.94 -18.36
CA GLY A 434 -1.84 -9.34 -17.17
C GLY A 434 -2.73 -9.55 -15.94
N GLY A 435 -2.41 -10.57 -15.16
CA GLY A 435 -2.88 -10.73 -13.79
C GLY A 435 -2.01 -9.87 -12.87
N ASN A 436 -2.62 -8.92 -12.17
CA ASN A 436 -1.90 -7.89 -11.46
C ASN A 436 -2.45 -7.60 -10.07
N LEU A 437 -1.60 -7.03 -9.24
CA LEU A 437 -1.94 -6.46 -7.95
C LEU A 437 -1.53 -5.00 -7.93
N THR A 438 -2.45 -4.13 -7.50
CA THR A 438 -2.20 -2.69 -7.32
C THR A 438 -2.46 -2.31 -5.88
N ALA A 439 -1.49 -1.69 -5.23
CA ALA A 439 -1.64 -1.16 -3.88
C ALA A 439 -1.39 0.35 -3.87
N GLY A 440 -2.24 1.10 -3.17
CA GLY A 440 -2.05 2.52 -2.91
C GLY A 440 -1.20 2.77 -1.66
N GLY A 441 -0.54 3.91 -1.61
CA GLY A 441 0.27 4.29 -0.46
C GLY A 441 -0.52 4.90 0.70
N PHE A 442 -1.81 5.21 0.52
CA PHE A 442 -2.73 5.80 1.50
C PHE A 442 -4.16 5.81 0.95
N ASP A 443 -5.17 5.97 1.81
CA ASP A 443 -6.58 5.99 1.39
C ASP A 443 -7.00 7.39 0.93
N ASP A 444 -6.55 7.77 -0.27
CA ASP A 444 -7.02 8.95 -1.00
C ASP A 444 -7.13 8.64 -2.49
N PRO A 445 -8.15 9.15 -3.20
CA PRO A 445 -8.33 8.93 -4.63
C PRO A 445 -7.12 9.28 -5.50
N ASP A 446 -6.37 10.33 -5.14
CA ASP A 446 -5.21 10.77 -5.91
C ASP A 446 -4.10 9.72 -5.96
N ALA A 447 -3.96 8.89 -4.90
CA ALA A 447 -3.00 7.77 -4.88
C ALA A 447 -3.25 6.74 -5.99
N TYR A 448 -4.51 6.60 -6.41
CA TYR A 448 -4.91 5.65 -7.44
C TYR A 448 -5.11 6.28 -8.79
N PHE A 449 -5.80 7.42 -8.84
CA PHE A 449 -6.23 8.01 -10.10
C PHE A 449 -5.06 8.57 -10.89
N PHE A 450 -4.12 9.27 -10.24
CA PHE A 450 -2.94 9.79 -10.92
C PHE A 450 -2.04 8.69 -11.47
N GLU A 451 -1.83 7.62 -10.69
CA GLU A 451 -0.96 6.55 -11.12
C GLU A 451 -1.58 5.67 -12.21
N ASN A 452 -2.86 5.28 -12.04
CA ASN A 452 -3.39 4.14 -12.76
C ASN A 452 -4.29 4.49 -13.93
N TYR A 453 -4.78 5.75 -14.01
CA TYR A 453 -5.85 6.09 -14.96
C TYR A 453 -5.60 7.37 -15.75
N LYS A 454 -4.76 8.32 -15.29
CA LYS A 454 -4.46 9.51 -16.10
C LYS A 454 -3.74 9.15 -17.39
N CYS A 455 -4.10 9.86 -18.45
CA CYS A 455 -3.44 9.74 -19.76
C CYS A 455 -1.93 9.97 -19.61
N GLY A 456 -1.13 9.06 -20.17
CA GLY A 456 0.33 9.16 -20.16
C GLY A 456 1.02 8.88 -18.83
N SER A 457 0.28 8.57 -17.75
CA SER A 457 0.89 8.19 -16.48
C SER A 457 1.77 6.93 -16.64
N SER A 458 2.92 6.95 -16.00
CA SER A 458 3.93 5.89 -16.08
C SER A 458 3.40 4.54 -15.57
N ARG A 459 2.49 4.55 -14.61
CA ARG A 459 1.86 3.36 -14.00
C ARG A 459 0.47 3.05 -14.55
N ASN A 460 -0.05 3.84 -15.46
CA ASN A 460 -1.24 3.49 -16.23
C ASN A 460 -0.88 2.38 -17.24
N TYR A 461 -0.65 1.18 -16.72
CA TYR A 461 -0.20 0.05 -17.52
C TYR A 461 -1.17 -0.34 -18.63
N SER A 462 -2.46 -0.08 -18.47
CA SER A 462 -3.48 -0.33 -19.49
C SER A 462 -3.36 0.57 -20.72
N ASP A 463 -2.59 1.65 -20.65
CA ASP A 463 -2.52 2.71 -21.68
C ASP A 463 -3.90 3.34 -21.96
N TYR A 464 -4.77 3.30 -20.95
CA TYR A 464 -6.08 3.92 -20.97
C TYR A 464 -5.94 5.44 -21.02
N CYS A 465 -6.76 6.10 -21.83
CA CYS A 465 -6.79 7.55 -21.90
C CYS A 465 -8.21 8.03 -22.23
N ASN A 466 -8.74 8.89 -21.37
CA ASN A 466 -9.99 9.58 -21.53
C ASN A 466 -9.86 10.99 -20.93
N GLU A 467 -9.79 12.01 -21.78
CA GLU A 467 -9.55 13.39 -21.36
C GLU A 467 -10.63 13.94 -20.43
N GLU A 468 -11.88 13.47 -20.55
CA GLU A 468 -12.93 13.89 -19.63
C GLU A 468 -12.73 13.29 -18.23
N VAL A 469 -12.29 12.03 -18.15
CA VAL A 469 -11.91 11.40 -16.88
C VAL A 469 -10.70 12.12 -16.27
N ASP A 470 -9.70 12.48 -17.06
CA ASP A 470 -8.56 13.27 -16.63
C ASP A 470 -8.98 14.61 -16.02
N ARG A 471 -9.91 15.32 -16.67
CA ARG A 471 -10.46 16.58 -16.18
C ARG A 471 -11.18 16.39 -14.82
N LEU A 472 -11.97 15.33 -14.69
CA LEU A 472 -12.64 15.00 -13.42
C LEU A 472 -11.65 14.63 -12.32
N ILE A 473 -10.58 13.89 -12.64
CA ILE A 473 -9.49 13.57 -11.70
C ILE A 473 -8.83 14.85 -11.20
N ASP A 474 -8.52 15.79 -12.10
CA ASP A 474 -7.93 17.07 -11.71
C ASP A 474 -8.90 17.94 -10.91
N GLN A 475 -10.18 17.91 -11.21
CA GLN A 475 -11.22 18.65 -10.48
C GLN A 475 -11.41 18.12 -9.06
N GLN A 476 -11.52 16.79 -8.89
CA GLN A 476 -11.68 16.19 -7.56
C GLN A 476 -10.46 16.43 -6.66
N SER A 477 -9.24 16.42 -7.25
CA SER A 477 -8.00 16.66 -6.51
C SER A 477 -7.89 18.06 -5.93
N GLN A 478 -8.57 19.05 -6.54
CA GLN A 478 -8.62 20.44 -6.09
C GLN A 478 -9.79 20.74 -5.15
N GLU A 479 -10.79 19.85 -5.07
CA GLU A 479 -12.00 20.10 -4.30
C GLU A 479 -11.74 19.92 -2.79
N LEU A 480 -11.97 20.98 -2.04
CA LEU A 480 -11.77 21.05 -0.58
C LEU A 480 -12.98 20.53 0.20
N ASP A 481 -14.19 20.66 -0.35
CA ASP A 481 -15.40 20.11 0.24
C ASP A 481 -15.47 18.61 0.03
N ARG A 482 -15.37 17.85 1.11
CA ARG A 482 -15.33 16.38 1.07
C ARG A 482 -16.58 15.77 0.42
N ALA A 483 -17.75 16.35 0.60
CA ALA A 483 -18.98 15.79 0.03
C ALA A 483 -19.06 16.02 -1.49
N LYS A 484 -18.62 17.19 -1.96
CA LYS A 484 -18.49 17.49 -3.39
C LYS A 484 -17.40 16.62 -4.02
N ARG A 485 -16.24 16.48 -3.35
CA ARG A 485 -15.14 15.61 -3.79
C ARG A 485 -15.61 14.16 -3.95
N LEU A 486 -16.37 13.64 -2.97
CA LEU A 486 -16.91 12.27 -3.03
C LEU A 486 -17.83 12.08 -4.25
N LYS A 487 -18.67 13.04 -4.61
CA LYS A 487 -19.53 12.96 -5.81
C LYS A 487 -18.71 12.81 -7.08
N LEU A 488 -17.66 13.62 -7.23
CA LEU A 488 -16.73 13.52 -8.37
C LEU A 488 -16.02 12.17 -8.41
N VAL A 489 -15.56 11.69 -7.26
CA VAL A 489 -14.87 10.41 -7.13
C VAL A 489 -15.77 9.23 -7.51
N LEU A 490 -17.04 9.25 -7.10
CA LEU A 490 -18.01 8.21 -7.48
C LEU A 490 -18.33 8.26 -8.98
N GLU A 491 -18.41 9.45 -9.58
CA GLU A 491 -18.60 9.61 -11.04
C GLU A 491 -17.40 9.06 -11.82
N ILE A 492 -16.18 9.39 -11.40
CA ILE A 492 -14.95 8.84 -12.01
C ILE A 492 -14.97 7.31 -11.98
N GLN A 493 -15.28 6.69 -10.85
CA GLN A 493 -15.31 5.24 -10.73
C GLN A 493 -16.32 4.60 -11.70
N ARG A 494 -17.53 5.18 -11.84
CA ARG A 494 -18.54 4.68 -12.79
C ARG A 494 -18.08 4.76 -14.24
N ARG A 495 -17.39 5.84 -14.62
CA ARG A 495 -16.83 6.00 -15.96
C ARG A 495 -15.70 5.02 -16.24
N LEU A 496 -14.78 4.83 -15.29
CA LEU A 496 -13.69 3.86 -15.43
C LEU A 496 -14.22 2.43 -15.62
N GLU A 497 -15.30 2.06 -14.93
CA GLU A 497 -15.96 0.76 -15.14
C GLU A 497 -16.71 0.71 -16.47
N ALA A 498 -17.36 1.79 -16.90
CA ALA A 498 -18.00 1.88 -18.20
C ALA A 498 -16.99 1.73 -19.34
N ASP A 499 -15.80 2.29 -19.22
CA ASP A 499 -14.72 2.20 -20.22
C ASP A 499 -13.91 0.90 -20.11
N VAL A 500 -14.12 0.12 -19.05
CA VAL A 500 -13.32 -1.07 -18.74
C VAL A 500 -11.82 -0.72 -18.70
N ALA A 501 -11.48 0.35 -18.00
CA ALA A 501 -10.09 0.81 -17.87
C ALA A 501 -9.20 -0.22 -17.20
N ARG A 502 -9.74 -0.92 -16.16
CA ARG A 502 -9.04 -1.97 -15.43
C ARG A 502 -10.05 -2.87 -14.70
N PRO A 503 -10.37 -4.08 -15.20
CA PRO A 503 -11.26 -5.00 -14.49
C PRO A 503 -10.73 -5.37 -13.11
N MET A 504 -11.49 -5.06 -12.07
CA MET A 504 -11.15 -5.40 -10.70
C MET A 504 -11.69 -6.79 -10.35
N LEU A 505 -10.95 -7.57 -9.55
CA LEU A 505 -11.36 -8.87 -9.01
C LEU A 505 -11.79 -8.74 -7.55
N GLY A 506 -11.01 -8.04 -6.74
CA GLY A 506 -11.33 -7.81 -5.34
C GLY A 506 -10.31 -6.92 -4.63
N TRP A 507 -10.77 -6.31 -3.53
CA TRP A 507 -9.96 -5.56 -2.59
C TRP A 507 -9.62 -6.45 -1.41
N ARG A 508 -8.35 -6.52 -1.09
CA ARG A 508 -7.80 -7.52 -0.17
C ARG A 508 -8.05 -7.15 1.29
N LYS A 509 -8.15 -8.19 2.11
CA LYS A 509 -7.86 -8.12 3.54
C LYS A 509 -6.46 -8.67 3.78
N GLU A 510 -5.70 -8.00 4.62
CA GLU A 510 -4.39 -8.45 5.08
C GLU A 510 -4.54 -9.18 6.40
N TYR A 511 -3.82 -10.28 6.51
CA TYR A 511 -3.69 -11.05 7.76
C TYR A 511 -2.25 -10.93 8.22
N PHE A 512 -2.04 -10.22 9.30
CA PHE A 512 -0.70 -9.98 9.82
C PHE A 512 -0.48 -10.78 11.09
N ALA A 513 0.55 -11.63 11.11
CA ALA A 513 0.83 -12.51 12.22
C ALA A 513 2.16 -12.18 12.89
N HIS A 514 2.17 -12.17 14.21
CA HIS A 514 3.37 -12.06 15.03
C HIS A 514 3.21 -12.81 16.36
N TYR A 515 4.32 -13.09 17.01
CA TYR A 515 4.28 -13.66 18.35
C TYR A 515 3.92 -12.59 19.40
N PRO A 516 3.32 -12.98 20.57
CA PRO A 516 2.88 -12.03 21.60
C PRO A 516 3.99 -11.20 22.23
N HIS A 517 5.24 -11.68 22.19
CA HIS A 517 6.40 -10.92 22.65
C HIS A 517 6.78 -9.75 21.73
N VAL A 518 6.29 -9.72 20.49
CA VAL A 518 6.41 -8.55 19.62
C VAL A 518 5.33 -7.55 19.99
N LYS A 519 5.73 -6.40 20.49
CA LYS A 519 4.83 -5.34 20.97
C LYS A 519 4.87 -4.15 20.01
N ASN A 520 3.76 -3.43 19.94
CA ASN A 520 3.59 -2.20 19.13
C ASN A 520 3.76 -2.39 17.62
N LEU A 521 3.66 -3.61 17.13
CA LEU A 521 3.62 -3.88 15.69
C LEU A 521 2.16 -3.89 15.23
N VAL A 522 1.73 -2.79 14.61
CA VAL A 522 0.35 -2.57 14.19
C VAL A 522 0.24 -2.65 12.67
N PRO A 523 -0.63 -3.51 12.11
CA PRO A 523 -0.88 -3.54 10.68
C PRO A 523 -1.65 -2.29 10.23
N HIS A 524 -1.30 -1.77 9.05
CA HIS A 524 -1.91 -0.61 8.44
C HIS A 524 -2.70 -0.99 7.19
N ASN A 525 -3.70 -0.19 6.84
CA ASN A 525 -4.46 -0.40 5.60
C ASN A 525 -3.64 -0.09 4.34
N ALA A 526 -2.61 0.75 4.42
CA ALA A 526 -1.64 0.91 3.35
C ALA A 526 -0.35 0.16 3.68
N LEU A 527 -0.09 -0.85 2.86
CA LEU A 527 0.97 -1.82 2.96
C LEU A 527 2.37 -1.27 3.25
N TYR A 528 2.63 -0.04 2.86
CA TYR A 528 3.98 0.52 2.82
C TYR A 528 4.31 1.42 4.02
N ASN A 529 3.37 1.63 4.96
CA ASN A 529 3.51 2.65 5.98
C ASN A 529 3.93 2.14 7.37
N TYR A 530 3.80 0.85 7.66
CA TYR A 530 4.16 0.29 8.98
C TYR A 530 5.58 -0.23 9.10
N GLY A 531 6.49 0.27 8.28
CA GLY A 531 7.87 -0.20 8.22
C GLY A 531 8.86 0.48 9.16
N ARG A 532 8.53 1.61 9.84
CA ARG A 532 9.52 2.36 10.64
C ARG A 532 10.11 1.59 11.81
N MET A 533 9.33 0.75 12.47
CA MET A 533 9.75 -0.11 13.60
C MET A 533 10.29 0.62 14.82
N GLN A 534 10.26 1.94 14.88
CA GLN A 534 10.83 2.74 15.97
C GLN A 534 10.20 2.46 17.33
N ASP A 535 8.91 2.11 17.36
CA ASP A 535 8.14 1.86 18.57
C ASP A 535 7.98 0.37 18.88
N VAL A 536 8.46 -0.49 17.98
CA VAL A 536 8.41 -1.95 18.17
C VAL A 536 9.45 -2.39 19.18
N TRP A 537 9.06 -3.32 20.08
CA TRP A 537 9.95 -3.89 21.07
C TRP A 537 9.63 -5.37 21.35
N LEU A 538 10.57 -6.07 21.96
CA LEU A 538 10.44 -7.49 22.28
C LEU A 538 10.30 -7.68 23.78
N ASP A 539 9.21 -8.31 24.20
CA ASP A 539 8.92 -8.67 25.58
C ASP A 539 9.44 -10.08 25.88
N ARG A 540 10.76 -10.21 25.90
CA ARG A 540 11.50 -11.44 26.22
C ARG A 540 12.85 -11.16 26.87
#